data_9ff9aa79ffdaa71a2139065c8a1cad27
#
_entry.id   9ff9aa79ffdaa71a2139065c8a1cad27
#
_cell.length_a   1.000
_cell.length_b   1.000
_cell.length_c   1.000
_cell.angle_alpha   90.00
_cell.angle_beta   90.00
_cell.angle_gamma   90.00
#
_symmetry.space_group_name_H-M   'P 1'
#
loop_
_entity.id
_entity.type
_entity.pdbx_description
1 polymer ?
#
loop_
_entity_poly.entity_id
_entity_poly.type
_entity_poly.pdbx_seq_one_letter_code
_entity_poly.pdbx_strand_id
1 'polypeptide(L)'
;NRSSAASDVYKRQRQYITISLVGILIAALLFYLMENHFVSIGFVIGAFLSGLAGYIGMFVSVRANVRTTEAATDSIHKALDISFKSGAITGFLVVGLGLLGMISYYGYLNFYLGESEGRKIIEAMVALSFGASLISIFARLGGGIFTKGADVGADLVGKIEAGIPEDCLLYTSPSPRDFAI
;
A
#
# COMPACT_ATOMS: atom_id res chain seq x y z
N ASN A 1 11.08 8.25 -23.04
CA ASN A 1 9.97 9.05 -22.55
C ASN A 1 10.11 9.43 -21.07
N ARG A 2 11.05 10.35 -20.80
CA ARG A 2 11.30 10.86 -19.43
C ARG A 2 10.14 11.67 -18.87
N SER A 3 9.26 12.22 -19.71
CA SER A 3 8.13 13.04 -19.31
C SER A 3 6.99 12.26 -18.66
N SER A 4 6.71 11.02 -19.08
CA SER A 4 5.67 10.18 -18.47
C SER A 4 6.07 9.69 -17.08
N ALA A 5 7.32 9.21 -16.93
CA ALA A 5 7.83 8.77 -15.64
C ALA A 5 7.88 9.91 -14.61
N ALA A 6 8.26 11.13 -15.02
CA ALA A 6 8.24 12.30 -14.15
C ALA A 6 6.81 12.70 -13.73
N SER A 7 5.84 12.60 -14.65
CA SER A 7 4.43 12.88 -14.33
C SER A 7 3.84 11.87 -13.36
N ASP A 8 4.23 10.61 -13.47
CA ASP A 8 3.76 9.53 -12.58
C ASP A 8 4.35 9.66 -11.17
N VAL A 9 5.64 10.02 -11.06
CA VAL A 9 6.27 10.32 -9.77
C VAL A 9 5.59 11.52 -9.11
N TYR A 10 5.29 12.58 -9.87
CA TYR A 10 4.61 13.77 -9.35
C TYR A 10 3.18 13.47 -8.88
N LYS A 11 2.41 12.67 -9.63
CA LYS A 11 1.05 12.25 -9.25
C LYS A 11 1.07 11.40 -7.97
N ARG A 12 2.02 10.47 -7.85
CA ARG A 12 2.21 9.66 -6.63
C ARG A 12 2.53 10.53 -5.42
N GLN A 13 3.43 11.48 -5.58
CA GLN A 13 3.80 12.38 -4.49
C GLN A 13 2.62 13.23 -4.01
N ARG A 14 1.77 13.71 -4.93
CA ARG A 14 0.52 14.40 -4.57
C ARG A 14 -0.43 13.52 -3.77
N GLN A 15 -0.58 12.25 -4.12
CA GLN A 15 -1.44 11.32 -3.38
C GLN A 15 -0.94 11.11 -1.96
N TYR A 16 0.36 10.89 -1.75
CA TYR A 16 0.93 10.75 -0.41
C TYR A 16 0.76 12.01 0.43
N ILE A 17 0.92 13.19 -0.17
CA ILE A 17 0.70 14.48 0.50
C ILE A 17 -0.78 14.60 0.91
N THR A 18 -1.72 14.28 0.02
CA THR A 18 -3.16 14.35 0.33
C THR A 18 -3.54 13.39 1.45
N ILE A 19 -3.05 12.15 1.40
CA ILE A 19 -3.29 11.14 2.45
C ILE A 19 -2.70 11.58 3.78
N SER A 20 -1.48 12.12 3.77
CA SER A 20 -0.82 12.64 4.98
C SER A 20 -1.59 13.82 5.57
N LEU A 21 -2.10 14.71 4.73
CA LEU A 21 -2.87 15.88 5.17
C LEU A 21 -4.20 15.46 5.81
N VAL A 22 -4.91 14.52 5.20
CA VAL A 22 -6.14 13.93 5.77
C VAL A 22 -5.82 13.21 7.08
N GLY A 23 -4.74 12.44 7.13
CA GLY A 23 -4.30 11.74 8.34
C GLY A 23 -3.96 12.70 9.49
N ILE A 24 -3.26 13.81 9.21
CA ILE A 24 -2.94 14.85 10.19
C ILE A 24 -4.24 15.52 10.70
N LEU A 25 -5.18 15.82 9.80
CA LEU A 25 -6.45 16.42 10.16
C LEU A 25 -7.27 15.52 11.10
N ILE A 26 -7.33 14.22 10.79
CA ILE A 26 -8.01 13.23 11.64
C ILE A 26 -7.28 13.08 12.97
N ALA A 27 -5.95 13.04 13.00
CA ALA A 27 -5.18 12.98 14.23
C ALA A 27 -5.42 14.19 15.13
N ALA A 28 -5.46 15.39 14.56
CA ALA A 28 -5.76 16.63 15.26
C ALA A 28 -7.20 16.64 15.81
N LEU A 29 -8.16 16.16 15.02
CA LEU A 29 -9.55 16.02 15.44
C LEU A 29 -9.68 15.04 16.60
N LEU A 30 -9.02 13.88 16.53
CA LEU A 30 -9.02 12.90 17.61
C LEU A 30 -8.37 13.47 18.88
N PHE A 31 -7.28 14.23 18.74
CA PHE A 31 -6.62 14.87 19.88
C PHE A 31 -7.51 15.89 20.56
N TYR A 32 -8.33 16.62 19.81
CA TYR A 32 -9.22 17.64 20.34
C TYR A 32 -10.52 17.06 20.93
N LEU A 33 -11.10 16.02 20.30
CA LEU A 33 -12.38 15.46 20.70
C LEU A 33 -12.28 14.39 21.80
N MET A 34 -11.13 13.68 21.86
CA MET A 34 -10.95 12.59 22.81
C MET A 34 -10.20 13.07 24.05
N GLU A 35 -10.75 12.79 25.24
CA GLU A 35 -10.07 13.03 26.51
C GLU A 35 -8.82 12.17 26.68
N ASN A 36 -8.78 11.02 25.99
CA ASN A 36 -7.68 10.09 26.01
C ASN A 36 -6.68 10.41 24.87
N HIS A 37 -5.63 11.15 25.17
CA HIS A 37 -4.59 11.52 24.19
C HIS A 37 -3.83 10.32 23.60
N PHE A 38 -3.82 9.18 24.29
CA PHE A 38 -3.24 7.96 23.74
C PHE A 38 -3.96 7.46 22.49
N VAL A 39 -5.24 7.77 22.31
CA VAL A 39 -6.01 7.47 21.08
C VAL A 39 -5.36 8.15 19.87
N SER A 40 -5.05 9.44 19.97
CA SER A 40 -4.42 10.18 18.88
C SER A 40 -3.01 9.67 18.57
N ILE A 41 -2.22 9.35 19.60
CA ILE A 41 -0.88 8.79 19.45
C ILE A 41 -0.95 7.43 18.75
N GLY A 42 -1.86 6.54 19.18
CA GLY A 42 -2.08 5.25 18.55
C GLY A 42 -2.42 5.36 17.08
N PHE A 43 -3.34 6.26 16.74
CA PHE A 43 -3.71 6.53 15.35
C PHE A 43 -2.50 6.97 14.49
N VAL A 44 -1.67 7.89 14.98
CA VAL A 44 -0.48 8.36 14.26
C VAL A 44 0.55 7.24 14.08
N ILE A 45 0.79 6.43 15.11
CA ILE A 45 1.70 5.28 15.02
C ILE A 45 1.19 4.28 13.97
N GLY A 46 -0.09 3.93 14.01
CA GLY A 46 -0.71 3.02 13.04
C GLY A 46 -0.61 3.54 11.61
N ALA A 47 -0.92 4.82 11.41
CA ALA A 47 -0.80 5.49 10.13
C ALA A 47 0.63 5.51 9.61
N PHE A 48 1.61 5.81 10.46
CA PHE A 48 3.03 5.82 10.09
C PHE A 48 3.54 4.42 9.68
N LEU A 49 3.27 3.39 10.49
CA LEU A 49 3.69 2.02 10.21
C LEU A 49 3.07 1.48 8.92
N SER A 50 1.79 1.77 8.68
CA SER A 50 1.10 1.39 7.46
C SER A 50 1.66 2.11 6.23
N GLY A 51 1.95 3.41 6.35
CA GLY A 51 2.58 4.20 5.30
C GLY A 51 3.98 3.70 4.96
N LEU A 52 4.77 3.36 5.97
CA LEU A 52 6.10 2.80 5.83
C LEU A 52 6.06 1.44 5.10
N ALA A 53 5.16 0.55 5.52
CA ALA A 53 4.96 -0.75 4.87
C ALA A 53 4.58 -0.58 3.38
N GLY A 54 3.65 0.33 3.09
CA GLY A 54 3.24 0.64 1.72
C GLY A 54 4.36 1.23 0.87
N TYR A 55 5.14 2.14 1.42
CA TYR A 55 6.29 2.74 0.73
C TYR A 55 7.37 1.71 0.39
N ILE A 56 7.80 0.91 1.36
CA ILE A 56 8.82 -0.12 1.14
C ILE A 56 8.30 -1.20 0.18
N GLY A 57 7.04 -1.64 0.37
CA GLY A 57 6.42 -2.63 -0.51
C GLY A 57 6.37 -2.18 -1.97
N MET A 58 5.99 -0.91 -2.21
CA MET A 58 6.00 -0.34 -3.55
C MET A 58 7.41 -0.25 -4.13
N PHE A 59 8.39 0.16 -3.34
CA PHE A 59 9.78 0.24 -3.79
C PHE A 59 10.36 -1.12 -4.20
N VAL A 60 10.01 -2.18 -3.47
CA VAL A 60 10.39 -3.57 -3.79
C VAL A 60 9.67 -4.03 -5.06
N SER A 61 8.35 -3.81 -5.15
CA SER A 61 7.54 -4.23 -6.30
C SER A 61 7.98 -3.60 -7.61
N VAL A 62 8.26 -2.31 -7.64
CA VAL A 62 8.72 -1.60 -8.86
C VAL A 62 10.03 -2.18 -9.38
N ARG A 63 10.96 -2.54 -8.48
CA ARG A 63 12.22 -3.16 -8.88
C ARG A 63 12.07 -4.62 -9.30
N ALA A 64 11.17 -5.34 -8.64
CA ALA A 64 10.90 -6.74 -8.96
C ALA A 64 10.23 -6.88 -10.33
N ASN A 65 9.35 -5.97 -10.73
CA ASN A 65 8.63 -6.04 -12.01
C ASN A 65 9.58 -6.13 -13.21
N VAL A 66 10.60 -5.27 -13.26
CA VAL A 66 11.59 -5.28 -14.35
C VAL A 66 12.35 -6.61 -14.39
N ARG A 67 12.77 -7.11 -13.21
CA ARG A 67 13.49 -8.39 -13.11
C ARG A 67 12.61 -9.59 -13.46
N THR A 68 11.33 -9.53 -13.08
CA THR A 68 10.35 -10.56 -13.42
C THR A 68 10.15 -10.65 -14.92
N THR A 69 10.02 -9.49 -15.60
CA THR A 69 9.87 -9.43 -17.05
C THR A 69 11.09 -10.00 -17.76
N GLU A 70 12.30 -9.64 -17.33
CA GLU A 70 13.55 -10.18 -17.90
C GLU A 70 13.66 -11.68 -17.66
N ALA A 71 13.37 -12.17 -16.47
CA ALA A 71 13.40 -13.60 -16.15
C ALA A 71 12.35 -14.41 -16.93
N ALA A 72 11.24 -13.80 -17.32
CA ALA A 72 10.19 -14.42 -18.11
C ALA A 72 10.65 -14.75 -19.54
N THR A 73 11.64 -14.04 -20.06
CA THR A 73 12.26 -14.36 -21.36
C THR A 73 13.05 -15.68 -21.32
N ASP A 74 13.60 -16.03 -20.15
CA ASP A 74 14.36 -17.25 -19.93
C ASP A 74 13.46 -18.43 -19.54
N SER A 75 12.62 -18.22 -18.51
CA SER A 75 11.75 -19.27 -17.95
C SER A 75 10.64 -18.68 -17.08
N ILE A 76 9.42 -19.20 -17.25
CA ILE A 76 8.27 -18.87 -16.42
C ILE A 76 8.54 -19.18 -14.93
N HIS A 77 9.25 -20.28 -14.63
CA HIS A 77 9.58 -20.64 -13.25
C HIS A 77 10.48 -19.60 -12.56
N LYS A 78 11.48 -19.05 -13.27
CA LYS A 78 12.34 -17.99 -12.74
C LYS A 78 11.56 -16.70 -12.49
N ALA A 79 10.68 -16.33 -13.41
CA ALA A 79 9.83 -15.16 -13.27
C ALA A 79 8.87 -15.29 -12.05
N LEU A 80 8.28 -16.47 -11.90
CA LEU A 80 7.39 -16.77 -10.78
C LEU A 80 8.12 -16.69 -9.43
N ASP A 81 9.34 -17.22 -9.34
CA ASP A 81 10.16 -17.18 -8.12
C ASP A 81 10.48 -15.73 -7.70
N ILE A 82 10.86 -14.87 -8.65
CA ILE A 82 11.13 -13.46 -8.37
C ILE A 82 9.86 -12.73 -7.93
N SER A 83 8.75 -12.95 -8.63
CA SER A 83 7.46 -12.35 -8.31
C SER A 83 6.96 -12.78 -6.93
N PHE A 84 7.05 -14.08 -6.61
CA PHE A 84 6.68 -14.63 -5.32
C PHE A 84 7.52 -14.04 -4.18
N LYS A 85 8.84 -13.98 -4.35
CA LYS A 85 9.75 -13.38 -3.34
C LYS A 85 9.42 -11.91 -3.08
N SER A 86 9.11 -11.15 -4.13
CA SER A 86 8.71 -9.74 -4.00
C SER A 86 7.40 -9.59 -3.22
N GLY A 87 6.40 -10.41 -3.54
CA GLY A 87 5.13 -10.44 -2.82
C GLY A 87 5.28 -10.88 -1.36
N ALA A 88 6.09 -11.90 -1.11
CA ALA A 88 6.38 -12.40 0.23
C ALA A 88 7.05 -11.33 1.11
N ILE A 89 8.04 -10.59 0.59
CA ILE A 89 8.68 -9.49 1.32
C ILE A 89 7.64 -8.47 1.75
N THR A 90 6.76 -8.06 0.85
CA THR A 90 5.70 -7.09 1.14
C THR A 90 4.72 -7.64 2.18
N GLY A 91 4.30 -8.89 2.05
CA GLY A 91 3.40 -9.56 3.00
C GLY A 91 4.00 -9.66 4.40
N PHE A 92 5.24 -10.14 4.51
CA PHE A 92 5.94 -10.24 5.81
C PHE A 92 6.19 -8.87 6.44
N LEU A 93 6.47 -7.85 5.64
CA LEU A 93 6.66 -6.49 6.13
C LEU A 93 5.38 -5.95 6.76
N VAL A 94 4.23 -6.12 6.09
CA VAL A 94 2.93 -5.64 6.60
C VAL A 94 2.57 -6.35 7.91
N VAL A 95 2.69 -7.68 7.95
CA VAL A 95 2.39 -8.47 9.15
C VAL A 95 3.39 -8.16 10.27
N GLY A 96 4.68 -8.12 9.95
CA GLY A 96 5.74 -7.85 10.93
C GLY A 96 5.63 -6.47 11.56
N LEU A 97 5.47 -5.42 10.76
CA LEU A 97 5.28 -4.06 11.27
C LEU A 97 3.97 -3.90 12.03
N GLY A 98 2.90 -4.55 11.59
CA GLY A 98 1.61 -4.56 12.27
C GLY A 98 1.70 -5.19 13.66
N LEU A 99 2.28 -6.39 13.76
CA LEU A 99 2.48 -7.08 15.05
C LEU A 99 3.44 -6.31 15.96
N LEU A 100 4.54 -5.82 15.41
CA LEU A 100 5.54 -5.06 16.17
C LEU A 100 4.93 -3.78 16.73
N GLY A 101 4.16 -3.04 15.92
CA GLY A 101 3.45 -1.85 16.35
C GLY A 101 2.42 -2.14 17.44
N MET A 102 1.63 -3.21 17.26
CA MET A 102 0.62 -3.61 18.23
C MET A 102 1.25 -4.02 19.57
N ILE A 103 2.25 -4.91 19.57
CA ILE A 103 2.88 -5.40 20.79
C ILE A 103 3.63 -4.29 21.51
N SER A 104 4.40 -3.47 20.78
CA SER A 104 5.16 -2.37 21.36
C SER A 104 4.24 -1.32 21.98
N TYR A 105 3.17 -0.95 21.27
CA TYR A 105 2.24 0.05 21.76
C TYR A 105 1.39 -0.45 22.93
N TYR A 106 0.94 -1.70 22.88
CA TYR A 106 0.25 -2.33 24.01
C TYR A 106 1.14 -2.40 25.24
N GLY A 107 2.41 -2.86 25.08
CA GLY A 107 3.37 -2.90 26.17
C GLY A 107 3.64 -1.52 26.78
N TYR A 108 3.78 -0.50 25.95
CA TYR A 108 3.92 0.89 26.40
C TYR A 108 2.71 1.37 27.21
N LEU A 109 1.49 1.14 26.70
CA LEU A 109 0.26 1.55 27.37
C LEU A 109 0.08 0.82 28.71
N ASN A 110 0.35 -0.47 28.75
CA ASN A 110 0.23 -1.27 29.97
C ASN A 110 1.24 -0.83 31.04
N PHE A 111 2.45 -0.49 30.64
CA PHE A 111 3.47 0.04 31.54
C PHE A 111 3.11 1.43 32.10
N TYR A 112 2.51 2.28 31.28
CA TYR A 112 2.23 3.67 31.64
C TYR A 112 0.90 3.87 32.36
N LEU A 113 -0.17 3.15 31.94
CA LEU A 113 -1.53 3.28 32.48
C LEU A 113 -1.84 2.26 33.58
N GLY A 114 -1.14 1.13 33.59
CA GLY A 114 -1.43 0.01 34.48
C GLY A 114 -2.71 -0.75 34.13
N GLU A 115 -2.94 -1.88 34.81
CA GLU A 115 -4.08 -2.76 34.50
C GLU A 115 -5.45 -2.16 34.84
N SER A 116 -5.52 -1.14 35.69
CA SER A 116 -6.78 -0.52 36.11
C SER A 116 -7.48 0.31 35.02
N GLU A 117 -6.79 0.68 33.96
CA GLU A 117 -7.30 1.54 32.87
C GLU A 117 -7.53 0.80 31.54
N GLY A 118 -7.93 -0.46 31.62
CA GLY A 118 -8.10 -1.34 30.44
C GLY A 118 -8.96 -0.74 29.31
N ARG A 119 -9.96 0.08 29.66
CA ARG A 119 -10.80 0.76 28.66
C ARG A 119 -10.00 1.76 27.81
N LYS A 120 -9.15 2.57 28.43
CA LYS A 120 -8.29 3.54 27.71
C LYS A 120 -7.28 2.83 26.81
N ILE A 121 -6.77 1.70 27.27
CA ILE A 121 -5.85 0.86 26.49
C ILE A 121 -6.56 0.34 25.22
N ILE A 122 -7.77 -0.20 25.37
CA ILE A 122 -8.56 -0.72 24.24
C ILE A 122 -8.87 0.41 23.24
N GLU A 123 -9.32 1.57 23.70
CA GLU A 123 -9.61 2.73 22.84
C GLU A 123 -8.37 3.15 22.02
N ALA A 124 -7.20 3.19 22.66
CA ALA A 124 -5.94 3.53 21.99
C ALA A 124 -5.50 2.46 20.97
N MET A 125 -5.71 1.16 21.28
CA MET A 125 -5.41 0.07 20.36
C MET A 125 -6.34 0.04 19.14
N VAL A 126 -7.61 0.35 19.35
CA VAL A 126 -8.58 0.52 18.26
C VAL A 126 -8.17 1.67 17.34
N ALA A 127 -7.74 2.79 17.89
CA ALA A 127 -7.26 3.93 17.11
C ALA A 127 -6.00 3.60 16.30
N LEU A 128 -5.07 2.83 16.85
CA LEU A 128 -3.91 2.32 16.12
C LEU A 128 -4.34 1.49 14.89
N SER A 129 -5.33 0.62 15.07
CA SER A 129 -5.87 -0.21 13.98
C SER A 129 -6.57 0.64 12.91
N PHE A 130 -7.30 1.67 13.31
CA PHE A 130 -7.91 2.63 12.37
C PHE A 130 -6.86 3.42 11.59
N GLY A 131 -5.81 3.89 12.23
CA GLY A 131 -4.70 4.59 11.57
C GLY A 131 -4.02 3.70 10.52
N ALA A 132 -3.75 2.45 10.86
CA ALA A 132 -3.18 1.47 9.94
C ALA A 132 -4.12 1.17 8.75
N SER A 133 -5.42 1.04 9.01
CA SER A 133 -6.42 0.75 7.98
C SER A 133 -6.61 1.90 6.98
N LEU A 134 -6.62 3.16 7.47
CA LEU A 134 -6.82 4.33 6.63
C LEU A 134 -5.80 4.41 5.49
N ILE A 135 -4.51 4.28 5.81
CA ILE A 135 -3.46 4.33 4.79
C ILE A 135 -3.52 3.13 3.85
N SER A 136 -3.85 1.94 4.37
CA SER A 136 -4.04 0.74 3.55
C SER A 136 -5.13 0.92 2.50
N ILE A 137 -6.27 1.51 2.84
CA ILE A 137 -7.35 1.79 1.91
C ILE A 137 -6.90 2.75 0.80
N PHE A 138 -6.26 3.85 1.16
CA PHE A 138 -5.78 4.83 0.18
C PHE A 138 -4.66 4.29 -0.70
N ALA A 139 -3.76 3.47 -0.16
CA ALA A 139 -2.71 2.81 -0.92
C ALA A 139 -3.30 1.82 -1.94
N ARG A 140 -4.38 1.09 -1.61
CA ARG A 140 -5.09 0.21 -2.54
C ARG A 140 -5.78 0.98 -3.66
N LEU A 141 -6.47 2.07 -3.34
CA LEU A 141 -7.11 2.91 -4.35
C LEU A 141 -6.07 3.50 -5.30
N GLY A 142 -4.97 4.02 -4.77
CA GLY A 142 -3.86 4.51 -5.58
C GLY A 142 -3.25 3.42 -6.46
N GLY A 143 -2.99 2.24 -5.92
CA GLY A 143 -2.46 1.09 -6.65
C GLY A 143 -3.36 0.66 -7.81
N GLY A 144 -4.68 0.58 -7.60
CA GLY A 144 -5.63 0.22 -8.65
C GLY A 144 -5.66 1.21 -9.81
N ILE A 145 -5.57 2.51 -9.54
CA ILE A 145 -5.50 3.55 -10.58
C ILE A 145 -4.22 3.40 -11.41
N PHE A 146 -3.09 3.11 -10.77
CA PHE A 146 -1.82 2.90 -11.48
C PHE A 146 -1.80 1.64 -12.33
N THR A 147 -2.37 0.54 -11.84
CA THR A 147 -2.51 -0.69 -12.61
C THR A 147 -3.32 -0.44 -13.87
N LYS A 148 -4.46 0.26 -13.75
CA LYS A 148 -5.27 0.60 -14.90
C LYS A 148 -4.56 1.55 -15.87
N GLY A 149 -3.78 2.51 -15.36
CA GLY A 149 -2.96 3.37 -16.21
C GLY A 149 -1.84 2.62 -16.95
N ALA A 150 -1.27 1.58 -16.33
CA ALA A 150 -0.28 0.71 -16.97
C ALA A 150 -0.91 -0.15 -18.07
N ASP A 151 -2.10 -0.71 -17.83
CA ASP A 151 -2.85 -1.49 -18.84
C ASP A 151 -3.12 -0.64 -20.08
N VAL A 152 -3.72 0.55 -19.89
CA VAL A 152 -4.01 1.46 -21.00
C VAL A 152 -2.73 1.90 -21.73
N GLY A 153 -1.64 2.12 -21.00
CA GLY A 153 -0.35 2.47 -21.59
C GLY A 153 0.26 1.32 -22.40
N ALA A 154 0.14 0.09 -21.93
CA ALA A 154 0.60 -1.10 -22.63
C ALA A 154 -0.22 -1.36 -23.92
N ASP A 155 -1.53 -1.20 -23.85
CA ASP A 155 -2.43 -1.31 -25.00
C ASP A 155 -2.10 -0.28 -26.10
N LEU A 156 -1.86 0.98 -25.69
CA LEU A 156 -1.48 2.04 -26.62
C LEU A 156 -0.13 1.75 -27.31
N VAL A 157 0.88 1.35 -26.55
CA VAL A 157 2.21 1.02 -27.10
C VAL A 157 2.14 -0.22 -28.00
N GLY A 158 1.40 -1.24 -27.58
CA GLY A 158 1.18 -2.44 -28.37
C GLY A 158 0.55 -2.14 -29.73
N LYS A 159 -0.46 -1.27 -29.79
CA LYS A 159 -1.12 -0.85 -31.04
C LYS A 159 -0.24 0.00 -31.94
N ILE A 160 0.41 1.02 -31.38
CA ILE A 160 1.07 2.06 -32.16
C ILE A 160 2.49 1.64 -32.55
N GLU A 161 3.26 1.02 -31.66
CA GLU A 161 4.66 0.70 -31.91
C GLU A 161 4.85 -0.73 -32.39
N ALA A 162 4.07 -1.70 -31.89
CA ALA A 162 4.22 -3.11 -32.26
C ALA A 162 3.20 -3.61 -33.27
N GLY A 163 2.18 -2.82 -33.63
CA GLY A 163 1.14 -3.21 -34.56
C GLY A 163 0.32 -4.42 -34.15
N ILE A 164 0.27 -4.72 -32.85
CA ILE A 164 -0.45 -5.87 -32.30
C ILE A 164 -1.95 -5.56 -32.28
N PRO A 165 -2.80 -6.42 -32.85
CA PRO A 165 -4.26 -6.23 -32.77
C PRO A 165 -4.74 -6.22 -31.32
N GLU A 166 -5.74 -5.37 -31.02
CA GLU A 166 -6.30 -5.19 -29.66
C GLU A 166 -6.79 -6.51 -29.04
N ASP A 167 -7.35 -7.38 -29.88
CA ASP A 167 -7.86 -8.69 -29.47
C ASP A 167 -6.78 -9.69 -29.02
N CYS A 168 -5.53 -9.53 -29.47
CA CYS A 168 -4.42 -10.39 -29.02
C CYS A 168 -3.96 -10.08 -27.59
N LEU A 169 -4.10 -8.83 -27.14
CA LEU A 169 -3.77 -8.44 -25.76
C LEU A 169 -4.87 -8.86 -24.77
N LEU A 170 -6.12 -8.89 -25.20
CA LEU A 170 -7.24 -9.42 -24.43
C LEU A 170 -7.10 -10.92 -24.13
N TYR A 171 -6.50 -11.69 -25.03
CA TYR A 171 -6.30 -13.13 -24.86
C TYR A 171 -5.20 -13.48 -23.85
N THR A 172 -4.24 -12.59 -23.62
CA THR A 172 -3.12 -12.79 -22.67
C THR A 172 -3.40 -12.23 -21.28
N SER A 173 -4.37 -11.33 -21.13
CA SER A 173 -4.77 -10.74 -19.86
C SER A 173 -6.28 -10.66 -19.78
N PRO A 174 -6.98 -11.75 -19.42
CA PRO A 174 -8.44 -11.74 -19.30
C PRO A 174 -8.86 -10.66 -18.29
N SER A 175 -9.64 -9.72 -18.79
CA SER A 175 -10.22 -8.65 -17.97
C SER A 175 -11.24 -9.25 -17.00
N PRO A 176 -11.42 -8.70 -15.79
CA PRO A 176 -12.52 -9.11 -14.91
C PRO A 176 -13.91 -9.05 -15.55
N ARG A 177 -14.06 -8.34 -16.67
CA ARG A 177 -15.30 -8.31 -17.47
C ARG A 177 -15.56 -9.60 -18.23
N ASP A 178 -14.52 -10.37 -18.55
CA ASP A 178 -14.63 -11.61 -19.31
C ASP A 178 -15.15 -12.77 -18.44
N PHE A 179 -15.15 -12.59 -17.13
CA PHE A 179 -15.73 -13.52 -16.14
C PHE A 179 -17.16 -13.16 -15.72
N ALA A 180 -17.76 -12.12 -16.27
CA ALA A 180 -19.09 -11.61 -15.90
C ALA A 180 -20.22 -12.09 -16.85
N ILE A 181 -20.04 -13.27 -17.48
CA ILE A 181 -21.10 -13.96 -18.26
C ILE A 181 -21.65 -15.11 -17.46
#